data_6c98239af43e067b9eb6eb96b74a522a
#
_entry.id   6c98239af43e067b9eb6eb96b74a522a
#
_cell.length_a   1.000
_cell.length_b   1.000
_cell.length_c   1.000
_cell.angle_alpha   90.00
_cell.angle_beta   90.00
_cell.angle_gamma   90.00
#
_symmetry.space_group_name_H-M   'P 1'
#
loop_
_entity.id
_entity.type
_entity.pdbx_description
1 polymer ?
#
loop_
_entity_poly.entity_id
_entity_poly.type
_entity_poly.pdbx_seq_one_letter_code
_entity_poly.pdbx_strand_id
1 'polypeptide(L)'
;MPFIGLILPILLLANLASAIYWTIRWRCWVFIPLIAIFSNWGYMSCVLQSPFFSPASSPMVKMNVYTPGVLTVATYNVDAFNHEHTGYSCKEIASYMRNLQADILCFQEFGINDEFGIDSISAALSNWPYHYIPSSPEGKNLLQLAVFSRYPIKEEHLIIYPDSKNCSLACDIEINGRTIRLFNNHLQTTEVSQNKRKLEKGLRTDDSQRVEHAALGLIDGLHENFQKRAVQADLLKQLIAASPYPTLVCGDFNSLPSSYVYHTVK
;
A
#
# COMPACT_ATOMS: atom_id res chain seq x y z
N MET A 1 17.36 -4.25 8.25
CA MET A 1 18.08 -3.57 7.14
C MET A 1 17.15 -3.51 5.94
N PRO A 2 16.52 -2.39 5.66
CA PRO A 2 15.46 -2.29 4.64
C PRO A 2 15.97 -2.42 3.19
N PHE A 3 17.23 -2.03 2.93
CA PHE A 3 17.82 -2.12 1.58
C PHE A 3 18.00 -3.54 1.07
N ILE A 4 18.23 -4.51 1.95
CA ILE A 4 18.41 -5.92 1.56
C ILE A 4 17.12 -6.44 0.89
N GLY A 5 15.95 -6.04 1.37
CA GLY A 5 14.68 -6.44 0.79
C GLY A 5 14.49 -5.96 -0.66
N LEU A 6 15.04 -4.80 -1.03
CA LEU A 6 15.00 -4.27 -2.39
C LEU A 6 15.93 -5.01 -3.36
N ILE A 7 17.09 -5.47 -2.86
CA ILE A 7 18.11 -6.17 -3.67
C ILE A 7 17.83 -7.68 -3.73
N LEU A 8 17.09 -8.21 -2.78
CA LEU A 8 16.86 -9.65 -2.64
C LEU A 8 16.28 -10.33 -3.89
N PRO A 9 15.33 -9.74 -4.65
CA PRO A 9 14.87 -10.34 -5.91
C PRO A 9 15.98 -10.55 -6.92
N ILE A 10 16.92 -9.60 -7.03
CA ILE A 10 18.08 -9.69 -7.94
C ILE A 10 19.01 -10.80 -7.48
N LEU A 11 19.28 -10.89 -6.17
CA LEU A 11 20.09 -11.95 -5.60
C LEU A 11 19.47 -13.34 -5.79
N LEU A 12 18.15 -13.46 -5.68
CA LEU A 12 17.44 -14.72 -5.93
C LEU A 12 17.53 -15.13 -7.40
N LEU A 13 17.40 -14.20 -8.35
CA LEU A 13 17.59 -14.48 -9.77
C LEU A 13 19.04 -14.92 -10.08
N ALA A 14 20.04 -14.28 -9.48
CA ALA A 14 21.44 -14.66 -9.61
C ALA A 14 21.69 -16.06 -9.03
N ASN A 15 21.09 -16.39 -7.88
CA ASN A 15 21.17 -17.74 -7.31
C ASN A 15 20.49 -18.79 -8.20
N LEU A 16 19.35 -18.47 -8.81
CA LEU A 16 18.66 -19.35 -9.73
C LEU A 16 19.53 -19.64 -10.98
N ALA A 17 20.10 -18.60 -11.57
CA ALA A 17 21.01 -18.73 -12.70
C ALA A 17 22.25 -19.58 -12.33
N SER A 18 22.81 -19.35 -11.14
CA SER A 18 23.92 -20.14 -10.61
C SER A 18 23.54 -21.62 -10.40
N ALA A 19 22.35 -21.89 -9.85
CA ALA A 19 21.85 -23.26 -9.68
C ALA A 19 21.72 -23.99 -11.03
N ILE A 20 21.14 -23.33 -12.03
CA ILE A 20 21.04 -23.87 -13.40
C ILE A 20 22.42 -24.17 -13.98
N TYR A 21 23.36 -23.22 -13.89
CA TYR A 21 24.73 -23.39 -14.38
C TYR A 21 25.42 -24.60 -13.76
N TRP A 22 25.42 -24.73 -12.43
CA TRP A 22 26.07 -25.84 -11.73
C TRP A 22 25.38 -27.18 -11.96
N THR A 23 24.06 -27.20 -12.18
CA THR A 23 23.32 -28.40 -12.57
C THR A 23 23.78 -28.90 -13.94
N ILE A 24 23.90 -28.01 -14.93
CA ILE A 24 24.41 -28.36 -16.27
C ILE A 24 25.86 -28.89 -16.21
N ARG A 25 26.66 -28.33 -15.28
CA ARG A 25 28.05 -28.75 -15.11
C ARG A 25 28.22 -30.01 -14.23
N TRP A 26 27.12 -30.61 -13.75
CA TRP A 26 27.11 -31.79 -12.87
C TRP A 26 28.06 -31.64 -11.68
N ARG A 27 28.07 -30.48 -11.01
CA ARG A 27 28.92 -30.18 -9.87
C ARG A 27 28.08 -30.00 -8.60
N CYS A 28 28.61 -30.53 -7.48
CA CYS A 28 27.98 -30.40 -6.16
C CYS A 28 27.81 -28.95 -5.66
N TRP A 29 28.51 -28.00 -6.28
CA TRP A 29 28.36 -26.57 -6.00
C TRP A 29 26.92 -26.04 -6.19
N VAL A 30 26.01 -26.79 -6.86
CA VAL A 30 24.59 -26.49 -7.00
C VAL A 30 23.89 -26.36 -5.65
N PHE A 31 24.36 -27.05 -4.61
CA PHE A 31 23.73 -27.00 -3.28
C PHE A 31 23.85 -25.61 -2.63
N ILE A 32 24.87 -24.81 -2.94
CA ILE A 32 25.04 -23.46 -2.36
C ILE A 32 23.89 -22.54 -2.77
N PRO A 33 23.61 -22.29 -4.06
CA PRO A 33 22.47 -21.45 -4.46
C PRO A 33 21.12 -22.06 -4.08
N LEU A 34 20.98 -23.38 -4.04
CA LEU A 34 19.74 -24.02 -3.58
C LEU A 34 19.48 -23.72 -2.08
N ILE A 35 20.47 -23.86 -1.22
CA ILE A 35 20.36 -23.51 0.19
C ILE A 35 19.99 -22.03 0.34
N ALA A 36 20.61 -21.13 -0.43
CA ALA A 36 20.30 -19.71 -0.40
C ALA A 36 18.84 -19.43 -0.81
N ILE A 37 18.33 -20.10 -1.84
CA ILE A 37 16.93 -19.97 -2.30
C ILE A 37 15.98 -20.50 -1.21
N PHE A 38 16.21 -21.71 -0.69
CA PHE A 38 15.34 -22.32 0.32
C PHE A 38 15.34 -21.55 1.64
N SER A 39 16.48 -20.99 2.07
CA SER A 39 16.55 -20.15 3.27
C SER A 39 15.72 -18.86 3.15
N ASN A 40 15.43 -18.42 1.92
CA ASN A 40 14.60 -17.25 1.65
C ASN A 40 13.16 -17.61 1.23
N TRP A 41 12.70 -18.84 1.52
CA TRP A 41 11.37 -19.32 1.15
C TRP A 41 10.24 -18.43 1.66
N GLY A 42 10.35 -17.95 2.91
CA GLY A 42 9.37 -17.04 3.51
C GLY A 42 9.22 -15.73 2.73
N TYR A 43 10.34 -15.16 2.25
CA TYR A 43 10.31 -13.99 1.37
C TYR A 43 9.69 -14.33 0.02
N MET A 44 10.08 -15.43 -0.58
CA MET A 44 9.56 -15.84 -1.89
C MET A 44 8.03 -16.05 -1.85
N SER A 45 7.51 -16.66 -0.79
CA SER A 45 6.08 -16.89 -0.63
C SER A 45 5.27 -15.60 -0.46
N CYS A 46 5.90 -14.51 0.03
CA CYS A 46 5.26 -13.19 0.12
C CYS A 46 5.26 -12.45 -1.22
N VAL A 47 6.25 -12.67 -2.07
CA VAL A 47 6.43 -11.93 -3.33
C VAL A 47 5.88 -12.69 -4.53
N LEU A 48 6.04 -14.02 -4.55
CA LEU A 48 5.56 -14.88 -5.63
C LEU A 48 4.20 -15.47 -5.25
N GLN A 49 3.14 -14.81 -5.68
CA GLN A 49 1.79 -15.37 -5.62
C GLN A 49 1.61 -16.37 -6.77
N SER A 50 1.91 -17.62 -6.49
CA SER A 50 1.69 -18.72 -7.43
C SER A 50 0.52 -19.59 -6.98
N PRO A 51 -0.37 -20.03 -7.86
CA PRO A 51 -1.41 -20.98 -7.51
C PRO A 51 -0.87 -22.30 -6.93
N PHE A 52 0.41 -22.61 -7.16
CA PHE A 52 1.08 -23.77 -6.59
C PHE A 52 1.60 -23.54 -5.15
N PHE A 53 1.73 -22.28 -4.71
CA PHE A 53 2.28 -21.91 -3.40
C PHE A 53 1.26 -21.21 -2.49
N SER A 54 0.10 -20.84 -3.02
CA SER A 54 -0.98 -20.33 -2.20
C SER A 54 -1.57 -21.48 -1.39
N PRO A 55 -1.63 -21.37 -0.06
CA PRO A 55 -2.41 -22.34 0.72
C PRO A 55 -3.84 -22.33 0.16
N ALA A 56 -4.41 -23.51 0.02
CA ALA A 56 -5.76 -23.73 -0.54
C ALA A 56 -6.88 -22.98 0.23
N SER A 57 -6.54 -22.26 1.29
CA SER A 57 -7.40 -21.44 2.13
C SER A 57 -7.47 -19.95 1.75
N SER A 58 -6.71 -19.49 0.75
CA SER A 58 -7.05 -18.21 0.12
C SER A 58 -8.01 -18.51 -1.02
N PRO A 59 -9.32 -18.40 -0.84
CA PRO A 59 -10.20 -18.41 -1.99
C PRO A 59 -9.75 -17.19 -2.81
N MET A 60 -9.19 -17.44 -4.00
CA MET A 60 -9.39 -16.46 -5.06
C MET A 60 -10.91 -16.34 -5.12
N VAL A 61 -11.44 -15.32 -4.45
CA VAL A 61 -12.85 -14.97 -4.55
C VAL A 61 -13.08 -14.86 -6.04
N LYS A 62 -13.83 -15.81 -6.59
CA LYS A 62 -14.29 -15.68 -7.96
C LYS A 62 -15.02 -14.35 -7.97
N MET A 63 -14.39 -13.34 -8.56
CA MET A 63 -15.00 -12.04 -8.77
C MET A 63 -16.39 -12.33 -9.31
N ASN A 64 -17.44 -11.91 -8.60
CA ASN A 64 -18.86 -11.97 -8.92
C ASN A 64 -19.74 -12.96 -8.12
N VAL A 65 -19.29 -13.50 -7.00
CA VAL A 65 -20.21 -14.25 -6.13
C VAL A 65 -20.41 -13.51 -4.82
N TYR A 66 -21.55 -12.82 -4.68
CA TYR A 66 -21.99 -12.33 -3.38
C TYR A 66 -22.11 -13.54 -2.44
N THR A 67 -21.30 -13.54 -1.41
CA THR A 67 -21.37 -14.56 -0.36
C THR A 67 -22.01 -13.94 0.87
N PRO A 68 -23.24 -14.33 1.24
CA PRO A 68 -23.91 -13.80 2.43
C PRO A 68 -23.02 -13.95 3.67
N GLY A 69 -22.87 -12.88 4.45
CA GLY A 69 -22.06 -12.87 5.67
C GLY A 69 -20.56 -12.61 5.46
N VAL A 70 -20.11 -12.35 4.22
CA VAL A 70 -18.75 -11.92 3.90
C VAL A 70 -18.74 -10.41 3.69
N LEU A 71 -17.85 -9.71 4.40
CA LEU A 71 -17.58 -8.28 4.21
C LEU A 71 -16.49 -8.11 3.14
N THR A 72 -16.82 -7.39 2.08
CA THR A 72 -15.87 -7.08 1.00
C THR A 72 -15.32 -5.67 1.17
N VAL A 73 -14.02 -5.56 1.45
CA VAL A 73 -13.34 -4.27 1.59
C VAL A 73 -12.35 -4.10 0.46
N ALA A 74 -12.45 -2.98 -0.25
CA ALA A 74 -11.52 -2.60 -1.31
C ALA A 74 -10.59 -1.49 -0.81
N THR A 75 -9.30 -1.62 -1.06
CA THR A 75 -8.31 -0.58 -0.81
C THR A 75 -7.62 -0.23 -2.12
N TYR A 76 -7.50 1.07 -2.42
CA TYR A 76 -6.98 1.53 -3.69
C TYR A 76 -6.38 2.93 -3.60
N ASN A 77 -5.10 3.06 -3.95
CA ASN A 77 -4.47 4.35 -4.15
C ASN A 77 -4.96 4.92 -5.50
N VAL A 78 -5.67 6.04 -5.46
CA VAL A 78 -6.36 6.60 -6.63
C VAL A 78 -5.58 7.71 -7.33
N ASP A 79 -4.44 8.13 -6.79
CA ASP A 79 -3.59 9.19 -7.37
C ASP A 79 -4.41 10.41 -7.84
N ALA A 80 -5.23 10.97 -6.93
CA ALA A 80 -6.19 12.03 -7.22
C ALA A 80 -7.07 11.74 -8.46
N PHE A 81 -7.50 10.48 -8.63
CA PHE A 81 -8.21 9.99 -9.80
C PHE A 81 -7.46 10.25 -11.11
N ASN A 82 -6.15 9.97 -11.09
CA ASN A 82 -5.23 10.18 -12.21
C ASN A 82 -5.13 11.66 -12.64
N HIS A 83 -5.36 12.60 -11.70
CA HIS A 83 -5.36 14.06 -11.94
C HIS A 83 -6.27 14.49 -13.10
N GLU A 84 -7.30 13.72 -13.38
CA GLU A 84 -8.20 13.90 -14.50
C GLU A 84 -9.37 14.81 -14.12
N HIS A 85 -9.74 15.72 -15.01
CA HIS A 85 -10.73 16.78 -14.74
C HIS A 85 -12.18 16.37 -15.07
N THR A 86 -12.39 15.34 -15.89
CA THR A 86 -13.72 14.96 -16.38
C THR A 86 -14.51 14.05 -15.43
N GLY A 87 -13.82 13.50 -14.43
CA GLY A 87 -14.36 12.51 -13.51
C GLY A 87 -14.53 11.11 -14.12
N TYR A 88 -13.95 10.88 -15.32
CA TYR A 88 -14.02 9.57 -15.97
C TYR A 88 -13.38 8.49 -15.09
N SER A 89 -12.16 8.72 -14.60
CA SER A 89 -11.43 7.75 -13.75
C SER A 89 -12.21 7.41 -12.49
N CYS A 90 -12.82 8.40 -11.83
CA CYS A 90 -13.64 8.16 -10.64
C CYS A 90 -14.88 7.30 -10.97
N LYS A 91 -15.56 7.56 -12.09
CA LYS A 91 -16.74 6.79 -12.52
C LYS A 91 -16.37 5.35 -12.89
N GLU A 92 -15.24 5.14 -13.56
CA GLU A 92 -14.73 3.80 -13.90
C GLU A 92 -14.39 3.00 -12.64
N ILE A 93 -13.68 3.63 -11.70
CA ILE A 93 -13.36 3.02 -10.40
C ILE A 93 -14.66 2.66 -9.66
N ALA A 94 -15.63 3.59 -9.59
CA ALA A 94 -16.91 3.33 -8.95
C ALA A 94 -17.66 2.16 -9.62
N SER A 95 -17.64 2.08 -10.94
CA SER A 95 -18.24 0.98 -11.71
C SER A 95 -17.57 -0.35 -11.40
N TYR A 96 -16.22 -0.37 -11.37
CA TYR A 96 -15.45 -1.55 -11.03
C TYR A 96 -15.74 -2.03 -9.60
N MET A 97 -15.76 -1.13 -8.62
CA MET A 97 -16.07 -1.44 -7.22
C MET A 97 -17.50 -1.96 -7.02
N ARG A 98 -18.47 -1.44 -7.80
CA ARG A 98 -19.83 -2.01 -7.82
C ARG A 98 -19.84 -3.44 -8.33
N ASN A 99 -19.12 -3.72 -9.42
CA ASN A 99 -19.02 -5.07 -9.98
C ASN A 99 -18.35 -6.06 -9.01
N LEU A 100 -17.40 -5.59 -8.20
CA LEU A 100 -16.80 -6.37 -7.11
C LEU A 100 -17.73 -6.54 -5.91
N GLN A 101 -18.87 -5.86 -5.88
CA GLN A 101 -19.78 -5.81 -4.74
C GLN A 101 -19.09 -5.37 -3.44
N ALA A 102 -18.13 -4.45 -3.56
CA ALA A 102 -17.42 -3.93 -2.41
C ALA A 102 -18.40 -3.24 -1.44
N ASP A 103 -18.27 -3.54 -0.16
CA ASP A 103 -19.08 -2.95 0.90
C ASP A 103 -18.43 -1.68 1.46
N ILE A 104 -17.10 -1.66 1.54
CA ILE A 104 -16.31 -0.54 2.03
C ILE A 104 -15.18 -0.26 1.04
N LEU A 105 -14.96 1.02 0.75
CA LEU A 105 -13.87 1.52 -0.09
C LEU A 105 -12.93 2.36 0.75
N CYS A 106 -11.65 2.06 0.68
CA CYS A 106 -10.56 2.77 1.34
C CYS A 106 -9.66 3.37 0.27
N PHE A 107 -9.74 4.67 0.07
CA PHE A 107 -8.92 5.35 -0.91
C PHE A 107 -7.69 6.00 -0.26
N GLN A 108 -6.55 5.94 -0.96
CA GLN A 108 -5.34 6.68 -0.66
C GLN A 108 -5.05 7.63 -1.82
N GLU A 109 -4.31 8.70 -1.54
CA GLU A 109 -4.09 9.82 -2.47
C GLU A 109 -5.41 10.35 -3.05
N PHE A 110 -6.44 10.38 -2.21
CA PHE A 110 -7.73 10.92 -2.57
C PHE A 110 -7.60 12.43 -2.77
N GLY A 111 -8.01 12.91 -3.93
CA GLY A 111 -7.93 14.32 -4.28
C GLY A 111 -9.17 14.78 -5.03
N ILE A 112 -9.44 16.07 -4.93
CA ILE A 112 -10.47 16.78 -5.68
C ILE A 112 -9.82 17.84 -6.55
N ASN A 113 -10.49 18.26 -7.60
CA ASN A 113 -10.09 19.39 -8.41
C ASN A 113 -11.26 20.35 -8.62
N ASP A 114 -11.02 21.51 -9.21
CA ASP A 114 -12.01 22.56 -9.37
C ASP A 114 -13.16 22.17 -10.30
N GLU A 115 -12.95 21.28 -11.25
CA GLU A 115 -13.94 20.84 -12.23
C GLU A 115 -14.72 19.60 -11.77
N PHE A 116 -14.06 18.73 -10.98
CA PHE A 116 -14.66 17.50 -10.44
C PHE A 116 -14.50 17.48 -8.91
N GLY A 117 -15.37 18.22 -8.24
CA GLY A 117 -15.36 18.41 -6.80
C GLY A 117 -16.01 17.27 -6.02
N ILE A 118 -16.08 17.44 -4.71
CA ILE A 118 -16.56 16.43 -3.76
C ILE A 118 -17.99 15.98 -4.04
N ASP A 119 -18.87 16.90 -4.47
CA ASP A 119 -20.26 16.56 -4.78
C ASP A 119 -20.36 15.61 -5.98
N SER A 120 -19.53 15.85 -7.00
CA SER A 120 -19.45 14.99 -8.19
C SER A 120 -18.89 13.60 -7.86
N ILE A 121 -17.88 13.54 -6.98
CA ILE A 121 -17.31 12.27 -6.49
C ILE A 121 -18.37 11.52 -5.66
N SER A 122 -19.05 12.20 -4.74
CA SER A 122 -20.09 11.61 -3.90
C SER A 122 -21.25 11.08 -4.74
N ALA A 123 -21.64 11.79 -5.81
CA ALA A 123 -22.65 11.32 -6.75
C ALA A 123 -22.19 10.06 -7.50
N ALA A 124 -20.93 9.99 -7.95
CA ALA A 124 -20.38 8.81 -8.61
C ALA A 124 -20.29 7.60 -7.66
N LEU A 125 -20.05 7.84 -6.36
CA LEU A 125 -19.94 6.85 -5.29
C LEU A 125 -21.23 6.68 -4.48
N SER A 126 -22.38 7.06 -4.99
CA SER A 126 -23.68 7.05 -4.31
C SER A 126 -24.13 5.67 -3.77
N ASN A 127 -23.56 4.58 -4.26
CA ASN A 127 -23.76 3.24 -3.70
C ASN A 127 -23.16 3.05 -2.29
N TRP A 128 -22.32 3.97 -1.84
CA TRP A 128 -21.70 4.01 -0.51
C TRP A 128 -22.08 5.32 0.18
N PRO A 129 -23.29 5.39 0.75
CA PRO A 129 -23.89 6.66 1.22
C PRO A 129 -23.18 7.24 2.46
N TYR A 130 -22.49 6.39 3.21
CA TYR A 130 -21.72 6.84 4.37
C TYR A 130 -20.26 7.03 3.97
N HIS A 131 -19.72 8.20 4.24
CA HIS A 131 -18.31 8.47 3.91
C HIS A 131 -17.68 9.42 4.91
N TYR A 132 -16.38 9.29 5.04
CA TYR A 132 -15.52 10.22 5.76
C TYR A 132 -14.33 10.62 4.91
N ILE A 133 -14.17 11.93 4.76
CA ILE A 133 -13.08 12.59 4.04
C ILE A 133 -12.51 13.62 5.01
N PRO A 134 -11.32 13.41 5.58
CA PRO A 134 -10.75 14.33 6.55
C PRO A 134 -10.47 15.67 5.91
N SER A 135 -10.87 16.75 6.60
CA SER A 135 -10.50 18.12 6.26
C SER A 135 -9.32 18.57 7.14
N SER A 136 -8.42 19.37 6.56
CA SER A 136 -7.35 20.00 7.30
C SER A 136 -7.94 21.00 8.33
N PRO A 137 -7.36 21.09 9.55
CA PRO A 137 -7.69 22.15 10.51
C PRO A 137 -7.54 23.57 9.93
N GLU A 138 -6.71 23.74 8.90
CA GLU A 138 -6.48 25.00 8.19
C GLU A 138 -7.38 25.19 6.96
N GLY A 139 -8.39 24.34 6.75
CA GLY A 139 -9.28 24.39 5.59
C GLY A 139 -8.61 24.00 4.26
N LYS A 140 -7.34 23.61 4.29
CA LYS A 140 -6.65 23.02 3.13
C LYS A 140 -6.99 21.54 3.12
N ASN A 141 -7.56 21.06 2.02
CA ASN A 141 -7.84 19.65 1.84
C ASN A 141 -6.57 18.82 2.12
N LEU A 142 -6.60 18.03 3.20
CA LEU A 142 -5.63 16.98 3.40
C LEU A 142 -5.96 15.90 2.37
N LEU A 143 -5.43 16.10 1.18
CA LEU A 143 -5.57 15.23 0.02
C LEU A 143 -4.94 13.90 0.33
N GLN A 144 -5.62 13.00 1.07
CA GLN A 144 -4.88 11.76 1.24
C GLN A 144 -5.73 10.53 1.47
N LEU A 145 -6.75 10.60 2.26
CA LEU A 145 -7.52 9.42 2.61
C LEU A 145 -9.00 9.70 2.51
N ALA A 146 -9.75 8.70 2.06
CA ALA A 146 -11.19 8.69 2.18
C ALA A 146 -11.68 7.28 2.46
N VAL A 147 -12.77 7.18 3.20
CA VAL A 147 -13.51 5.94 3.40
C VAL A 147 -14.94 6.15 2.94
N PHE A 148 -15.42 5.26 2.08
CA PHE A 148 -16.81 5.20 1.65
C PHE A 148 -17.39 3.85 2.04
N SER A 149 -18.60 3.82 2.61
CA SER A 149 -19.18 2.60 3.18
C SER A 149 -20.67 2.47 2.85
N ARG A 150 -21.12 1.24 2.67
CA ARG A 150 -22.56 0.92 2.67
C ARG A 150 -23.16 0.91 4.07
N TYR A 151 -22.30 0.85 5.09
CA TYR A 151 -22.70 0.76 6.48
C TYR A 151 -22.39 2.07 7.22
N PRO A 152 -23.16 2.41 8.27
CA PRO A 152 -22.94 3.62 9.03
C PRO A 152 -21.56 3.71 9.65
N ILE A 153 -20.88 4.84 9.46
CA ILE A 153 -19.67 5.24 10.15
C ILE A 153 -20.10 5.97 11.43
N LYS A 154 -19.70 5.47 12.60
CA LYS A 154 -20.09 6.00 13.91
C LYS A 154 -19.10 7.00 14.48
N GLU A 155 -17.82 6.66 14.38
CA GLU A 155 -16.73 7.49 14.85
C GLU A 155 -15.59 7.44 13.83
N GLU A 156 -14.87 8.56 13.71
CA GLU A 156 -13.74 8.72 12.84
C GLU A 156 -12.59 9.44 13.54
N HIS A 157 -11.39 8.99 13.33
CA HIS A 157 -10.18 9.55 13.93
C HIS A 157 -9.09 9.67 12.88
N LEU A 158 -8.64 10.92 12.63
CA LEU A 158 -7.49 11.18 11.78
C LEU A 158 -6.20 11.05 12.61
N ILE A 159 -5.28 10.23 12.15
CA ILE A 159 -3.99 9.98 12.76
C ILE A 159 -2.93 10.70 11.95
N ILE A 160 -2.43 11.80 12.46
CA ILE A 160 -1.38 12.61 11.84
C ILE A 160 -0.03 12.15 12.36
N TYR A 161 0.93 11.96 11.47
CA TYR A 161 2.29 11.60 11.82
C TYR A 161 3.19 12.85 11.87
N PRO A 162 4.00 13.02 12.92
CA PRO A 162 5.00 14.09 12.95
C PRO A 162 5.95 13.99 11.77
N ASP A 163 6.32 15.14 11.20
CA ASP A 163 7.27 15.27 10.08
C ASP A 163 6.92 14.46 8.84
N SER A 164 5.64 14.21 8.63
CA SER A 164 5.11 13.49 7.46
C SER A 164 3.89 14.22 6.89
N LYS A 165 3.75 14.19 5.58
CA LYS A 165 2.53 14.62 4.87
C LYS A 165 1.48 13.50 4.80
N ASN A 166 1.89 12.29 5.10
CA ASN A 166 1.04 11.11 5.10
C ASN A 166 0.32 10.96 6.44
N CYS A 167 -0.80 10.28 6.43
CA CYS A 167 -1.65 10.08 7.60
C CYS A 167 -2.32 8.71 7.57
N SER A 168 -2.99 8.35 8.64
CA SER A 168 -3.88 7.20 8.71
C SER A 168 -5.26 7.64 9.22
N LEU A 169 -6.26 6.84 8.94
CA LEU A 169 -7.64 7.11 9.30
C LEU A 169 -8.22 5.88 9.97
N ALA A 170 -8.78 6.03 11.16
CA ALA A 170 -9.53 4.98 11.84
C ALA A 170 -11.02 5.33 11.78
N CYS A 171 -11.86 4.38 11.32
CA CYS A 171 -13.31 4.51 11.27
C CYS A 171 -13.97 3.35 12.01
N ASP A 172 -14.89 3.66 12.91
CA ASP A 172 -15.76 2.68 13.55
C ASP A 172 -17.02 2.50 12.70
N ILE A 173 -17.19 1.32 12.15
CA ILE A 173 -18.25 1.00 11.20
C ILE A 173 -19.20 -0.02 11.81
N GLU A 174 -20.50 0.29 11.85
CA GLU A 174 -21.53 -0.60 12.38
C GLU A 174 -22.08 -1.51 11.29
N ILE A 175 -21.88 -2.81 11.42
CA ILE A 175 -22.33 -3.83 10.48
C ILE A 175 -23.26 -4.80 11.20
N ASN A 176 -24.53 -4.80 10.87
CA ASN A 176 -25.54 -5.68 11.46
C ASN A 176 -25.53 -5.67 13.01
N GLY A 177 -25.42 -4.48 13.62
CA GLY A 177 -25.42 -4.30 15.08
C GLY A 177 -24.08 -4.65 15.75
N ARG A 178 -23.02 -4.90 14.99
CA ARG A 178 -21.65 -5.09 15.50
C ARG A 178 -20.75 -4.02 14.94
N THR A 179 -19.88 -3.49 15.78
CA THR A 179 -18.89 -2.48 15.36
C THR A 179 -17.56 -3.15 15.06
N ILE A 180 -16.95 -2.75 13.96
CA ILE A 180 -15.55 -3.03 13.62
C ILE A 180 -14.79 -1.72 13.54
N ARG A 181 -13.49 -1.72 13.82
CA ARG A 181 -12.59 -0.59 13.57
C ARG A 181 -11.78 -0.85 12.31
N LEU A 182 -11.93 0.02 11.33
CA LEU A 182 -11.19 -0.02 10.08
C LEU A 182 -10.07 1.03 10.13
N PHE A 183 -8.83 0.61 9.86
CA PHE A 183 -7.70 1.51 9.63
C PHE A 183 -7.42 1.57 8.13
N ASN A 184 -7.57 2.76 7.54
CA ASN A 184 -7.11 3.09 6.20
C ASN A 184 -5.82 3.88 6.30
N ASN A 185 -4.73 3.36 5.77
CA ASN A 185 -3.39 3.89 6.00
C ASN A 185 -2.76 4.38 4.70
N HIS A 186 -2.04 5.50 4.78
CA HIS A 186 -1.09 5.90 3.77
C HIS A 186 0.20 6.32 4.49
N LEU A 187 1.15 5.40 4.58
CA LEU A 187 2.40 5.64 5.29
C LEU A 187 3.38 6.42 4.43
N GLN A 188 4.41 6.96 5.06
CA GLN A 188 5.43 7.81 4.43
C GLN A 188 5.87 7.25 3.08
N THR A 189 5.75 8.06 2.04
CA THR A 189 6.18 7.73 0.69
C THR A 189 7.70 7.71 0.57
N THR A 190 8.21 7.08 -0.46
CA THR A 190 9.68 7.01 -0.67
C THR A 190 10.27 8.32 -1.20
N GLU A 191 9.45 9.26 -1.68
CA GLU A 191 9.83 10.58 -2.22
C GLU A 191 11.04 10.54 -3.19
N VAL A 192 11.17 9.45 -3.93
CA VAL A 192 12.34 9.18 -4.82
C VAL A 192 12.34 10.07 -6.05
N SER A 193 11.18 10.64 -6.41
CA SER A 193 10.96 11.31 -7.71
C SER A 193 11.90 12.48 -7.99
N GLN A 194 12.23 13.30 -6.98
CA GLN A 194 13.13 14.45 -7.19
C GLN A 194 14.58 14.02 -7.42
N ASN A 195 15.07 13.09 -6.60
CA ASN A 195 16.42 12.57 -6.73
C ASN A 195 16.59 11.69 -7.98
N LYS A 196 15.56 10.95 -8.37
CA LYS A 196 15.50 10.22 -9.63
C LYS A 196 15.68 11.16 -10.82
N ARG A 197 14.95 12.30 -10.87
CA ARG A 197 15.11 13.31 -11.95
C ARG A 197 16.53 13.90 -11.98
N LYS A 198 17.14 14.16 -10.82
CA LYS A 198 18.54 14.65 -10.74
C LYS A 198 19.53 13.59 -11.26
N LEU A 199 19.30 12.32 -10.90
CA LEU A 199 20.11 11.21 -11.38
C LEU A 199 20.01 11.02 -12.89
N GLU A 200 18.79 11.02 -13.44
CA GLU A 200 18.54 10.91 -14.87
C GLU A 200 19.20 12.07 -15.65
N LYS A 201 19.14 13.29 -15.10
CA LYS A 201 19.78 14.44 -15.69
C LYS A 201 21.32 14.31 -15.66
N GLY A 202 21.89 13.86 -14.55
CA GLY A 202 23.34 13.60 -14.43
C GLY A 202 23.82 12.56 -15.43
N LEU A 203 23.08 11.44 -15.57
CA LEU A 203 23.39 10.39 -16.53
C LEU A 203 23.34 10.88 -17.99
N ARG A 204 22.38 11.75 -18.33
CA ARG A 204 22.26 12.34 -19.69
C ARG A 204 23.38 13.33 -20.02
N THR A 205 23.95 13.99 -19.01
CA THR A 205 25.00 15.01 -19.19
C THR A 205 26.41 14.46 -18.94
N ASP A 206 26.54 13.15 -18.69
CA ASP A 206 27.81 12.47 -18.35
C ASP A 206 28.55 13.15 -17.18
N ASP A 207 27.77 13.71 -16.23
CA ASP A 207 28.27 14.40 -15.04
C ASP A 207 28.34 13.41 -13.87
N SER A 208 29.49 12.79 -13.73
CA SER A 208 29.73 11.76 -12.71
C SER A 208 29.57 12.28 -11.27
N GLN A 209 29.94 13.53 -10.98
CA GLN A 209 29.76 14.12 -9.65
C GLN A 209 28.28 14.33 -9.32
N ARG A 210 27.51 14.79 -10.29
CA ARG A 210 26.06 14.95 -10.13
C ARG A 210 25.37 13.60 -9.93
N VAL A 211 25.81 12.57 -10.66
CA VAL A 211 25.29 11.19 -10.51
C VAL A 211 25.57 10.67 -9.11
N GLU A 212 26.80 10.82 -8.61
CA GLU A 212 27.19 10.38 -7.26
C GLU A 212 26.38 11.11 -6.18
N HIS A 213 26.31 12.45 -6.22
CA HIS A 213 25.51 13.21 -5.26
C HIS A 213 24.02 12.84 -5.29
N ALA A 214 23.45 12.62 -6.47
CA ALA A 214 22.06 12.21 -6.60
C ALA A 214 21.83 10.79 -6.07
N ALA A 215 22.77 9.87 -6.29
CA ALA A 215 22.69 8.51 -5.76
C ALA A 215 22.79 8.47 -4.22
N LEU A 216 23.73 9.21 -3.64
CA LEU A 216 23.82 9.35 -2.18
C LEU A 216 22.56 9.96 -1.59
N GLY A 217 22.05 11.05 -2.18
CA GLY A 217 20.79 11.66 -1.73
C GLY A 217 19.58 10.75 -1.86
N LEU A 218 19.57 9.82 -2.83
CA LEU A 218 18.55 8.76 -2.90
C LEU A 218 18.65 7.77 -1.73
N ILE A 219 19.86 7.35 -1.41
CA ILE A 219 20.11 6.40 -0.31
C ILE A 219 19.71 7.01 1.03
N ASP A 220 20.11 8.25 1.28
CA ASP A 220 19.79 8.97 2.51
C ASP A 220 18.28 9.19 2.64
N GLY A 221 17.62 9.66 1.58
CA GLY A 221 16.17 9.83 1.56
C GLY A 221 15.39 8.53 1.77
N LEU A 222 15.85 7.43 1.16
CA LEU A 222 15.28 6.10 1.39
C LEU A 222 15.43 5.68 2.85
N HIS A 223 16.62 5.90 3.45
CA HIS A 223 16.88 5.56 4.84
C HIS A 223 15.96 6.31 5.81
N GLU A 224 15.86 7.64 5.64
CA GLU A 224 14.98 8.49 6.42
C GLU A 224 13.50 8.04 6.32
N ASN A 225 13.02 7.82 5.09
CA ASN A 225 11.63 7.41 4.88
C ASN A 225 11.34 6.00 5.42
N PHE A 226 12.32 5.10 5.43
CA PHE A 226 12.18 3.80 6.11
C PHE A 226 12.09 3.95 7.63
N GLN A 227 12.85 4.86 8.23
CA GLN A 227 12.77 5.13 9.67
C GLN A 227 11.40 5.74 10.03
N LYS A 228 10.93 6.74 9.28
CA LYS A 228 9.59 7.33 9.48
C LYS A 228 8.50 6.27 9.43
N ARG A 229 8.53 5.39 8.42
CA ARG A 229 7.55 4.29 8.31
C ARG A 229 7.61 3.31 9.48
N ALA A 230 8.80 3.01 10.01
CA ALA A 230 8.92 2.14 11.17
C ALA A 230 8.23 2.75 12.40
N VAL A 231 8.47 4.04 12.66
CA VAL A 231 7.81 4.78 13.75
C VAL A 231 6.29 4.83 13.56
N GLN A 232 5.84 5.07 12.33
CA GLN A 232 4.40 5.08 11.99
C GLN A 232 3.77 3.71 12.23
N ALA A 233 4.45 2.63 11.86
CA ALA A 233 3.98 1.26 12.09
C ALA A 233 3.90 0.92 13.58
N ASP A 234 4.87 1.36 14.39
CA ASP A 234 4.86 1.16 15.83
C ASP A 234 3.68 1.89 16.50
N LEU A 235 3.39 3.11 16.07
CA LEU A 235 2.21 3.84 16.53
C LEU A 235 0.92 3.14 16.13
N LEU A 236 0.80 2.70 14.88
CA LEU A 236 -0.36 1.94 14.41
C LEU A 236 -0.58 0.67 15.22
N LYS A 237 0.48 -0.09 15.49
CA LYS A 237 0.41 -1.29 16.34
C LYS A 237 -0.19 -0.99 17.71
N GLN A 238 0.21 0.12 18.33
CA GLN A 238 -0.34 0.54 19.63
C GLN A 238 -1.83 0.88 19.52
N LEU A 239 -2.23 1.62 18.49
CA LEU A 239 -3.62 1.99 18.24
C LEU A 239 -4.51 0.78 17.92
N ILE A 240 -3.99 -0.18 17.14
CA ILE A 240 -4.67 -1.43 16.82
C ILE A 240 -4.87 -2.25 18.12
N ALA A 241 -3.83 -2.38 18.93
CA ALA A 241 -3.90 -3.13 20.19
C ALA A 241 -4.83 -2.49 21.23
N ALA A 242 -4.99 -1.17 21.18
CA ALA A 242 -5.91 -0.42 22.05
C ALA A 242 -7.36 -0.39 21.55
N SER A 243 -7.65 -0.97 20.38
CA SER A 243 -9.00 -0.98 19.83
C SER A 243 -9.95 -1.83 20.67
N PRO A 244 -11.13 -1.31 21.06
CA PRO A 244 -12.14 -2.11 21.75
C PRO A 244 -12.93 -3.04 20.80
N TYR A 245 -12.72 -2.91 19.48
CA TYR A 245 -13.45 -3.62 18.44
C TYR A 245 -12.53 -4.53 17.62
N PRO A 246 -13.09 -5.56 16.97
CA PRO A 246 -12.37 -6.29 15.93
C PRO A 246 -11.84 -5.32 14.88
N THR A 247 -10.57 -5.48 14.51
CA THR A 247 -9.86 -4.51 13.71
C THR A 247 -9.55 -5.05 12.32
N LEU A 248 -9.75 -4.22 11.31
CA LEU A 248 -9.34 -4.45 9.94
C LEU A 248 -8.35 -3.36 9.53
N VAL A 249 -7.22 -3.75 8.95
CA VAL A 249 -6.15 -2.84 8.59
C VAL A 249 -5.88 -2.97 7.09
N CYS A 250 -5.94 -1.86 6.37
CA CYS A 250 -5.67 -1.79 4.94
C CYS A 250 -4.99 -0.48 4.57
N GLY A 251 -4.62 -0.31 3.32
CA GLY A 251 -4.08 0.93 2.79
C GLY A 251 -2.78 0.75 2.03
N ASP A 252 -2.13 1.88 1.73
CA ASP A 252 -0.81 1.94 1.12
C ASP A 252 0.28 2.10 2.19
N PHE A 253 0.96 1.02 2.51
CA PHE A 253 2.03 1.01 3.50
C PHE A 253 3.37 1.49 2.92
N ASN A 254 3.47 1.74 1.63
CA ASN A 254 4.72 2.08 0.94
C ASN A 254 5.88 1.14 1.30
N SER A 255 5.56 -0.11 1.60
CA SER A 255 6.48 -1.10 2.14
C SER A 255 6.21 -2.49 1.57
N LEU A 256 7.27 -3.27 1.41
CA LEU A 256 7.17 -4.64 0.95
C LEU A 256 6.57 -5.56 2.01
N PRO A 257 5.89 -6.66 1.63
CA PRO A 257 5.34 -7.65 2.58
C PRO A 257 6.38 -8.28 3.52
N SER A 258 7.65 -8.26 3.15
CA SER A 258 8.78 -8.74 3.95
C SER A 258 9.38 -7.66 4.87
N SER A 259 8.82 -6.46 4.90
CA SER A 259 9.36 -5.34 5.68
C SER A 259 8.99 -5.41 7.15
N TYR A 260 9.73 -4.66 7.98
CA TYR A 260 9.41 -4.42 9.38
C TYR A 260 7.97 -3.90 9.55
N VAL A 261 7.58 -2.93 8.72
CA VAL A 261 6.25 -2.31 8.74
C VAL A 261 5.15 -3.36 8.64
N TYR A 262 5.24 -4.22 7.63
CA TYR A 262 4.22 -5.26 7.41
C TYR A 262 4.13 -6.25 8.57
N HIS A 263 5.28 -6.69 9.12
CA HIS A 263 5.29 -7.61 10.26
C HIS A 263 4.85 -6.96 11.58
N THR A 264 5.01 -5.64 11.71
CA THR A 264 4.61 -4.90 12.91
C THR A 264 3.10 -4.68 12.98
N VAL A 265 2.47 -4.42 11.82
CA VAL A 265 1.05 -4.08 11.72
C VAL A 265 0.16 -5.33 11.57
N LYS A 266 0.72 -6.47 11.13
CA LYS A 266 0.04 -7.76 11.02
C LYS A 266 -0.14 -8.42 12.40
#